data_5a7256de61d0214dae6a297cc3dc3cab
#
_entry.id   5a7256de61d0214dae6a297cc3dc3cab
#
_cell.length_a   1.000
_cell.length_b   1.000
_cell.length_c   1.000
_cell.angle_alpha   90.00
_cell.angle_beta   90.00
_cell.angle_gamma   90.00
#
_symmetry.space_group_name_H-M   'P 1'
#
loop_
_entity.id
_entity.type
_entity.pdbx_description
1 polymer ?
#
loop_
_entity_poly.entity_id
_entity_poly.type
_entity_poly.pdbx_seq_one_letter_code
_entity_poly.pdbx_strand_id
1 'polypeptide(L)'
;MIIVLIFILFFLFLPILFFPKCKHKEGYVDCLIVLGCPTYVNGTMSTTQKMRVEKAAQCIKQYHIPVCILTGGAAHNKYTEAQVMGNYLKTLINIEPILEDKSTTTYENMKNCVELCKKYNYQKVGVLTSSFHSSRAYAMSKKFFDDVVMFDAPYRFTLKKLIREYISRYLYIYIEIKNALNK
;
A
#
# COMPACT_ATOMS: atom_id res chain seq x y z
N MET A 1 -27.19 -21.05 21.79
CA MET A 1 -26.36 -21.61 20.72
C MET A 1 -26.42 -20.75 19.44
N ILE A 2 -27.57 -20.47 18.85
CA ILE A 2 -27.73 -19.65 17.62
C ILE A 2 -27.16 -18.24 17.76
N ILE A 3 -27.41 -17.53 18.86
CA ILE A 3 -26.92 -16.16 19.12
C ILE A 3 -25.40 -16.13 19.15
N VAL A 4 -24.75 -17.10 19.80
CA VAL A 4 -23.29 -17.22 19.86
C VAL A 4 -22.72 -17.43 18.46
N LEU A 5 -23.36 -18.27 17.63
CA LEU A 5 -22.94 -18.51 16.26
C LEU A 5 -23.04 -17.22 15.41
N ILE A 6 -24.10 -16.44 15.56
CA ILE A 6 -24.29 -15.16 14.88
C ILE A 6 -23.17 -14.19 15.27
N PHE A 7 -22.82 -14.08 16.55
CA PHE A 7 -21.71 -13.24 17.00
C PHE A 7 -20.37 -13.68 16.41
N ILE A 8 -20.08 -14.98 16.40
CA ILE A 8 -18.86 -15.54 15.80
C ILE A 8 -18.81 -15.19 14.30
N LEU A 9 -19.89 -15.41 13.58
CA LEU A 9 -19.96 -15.08 12.15
C LEU A 9 -19.80 -13.57 11.92
N PHE A 10 -20.47 -12.73 12.71
CA PHE A 10 -20.32 -11.28 12.63
C PHE A 10 -18.85 -10.86 12.80
N PHE A 11 -18.18 -11.36 13.84
CA PHE A 11 -16.76 -11.10 14.05
C PHE A 11 -15.91 -11.61 12.89
N LEU A 12 -16.16 -12.81 12.38
CA LEU A 12 -15.41 -13.35 11.23
C LEU A 12 -15.58 -12.50 9.95
N PHE A 13 -16.76 -11.94 9.70
CA PHE A 13 -17.02 -11.14 8.50
C PHE A 13 -16.71 -9.65 8.67
N LEU A 14 -16.57 -9.15 9.90
CA LEU A 14 -16.31 -7.74 10.18
C LEU A 14 -15.17 -7.13 9.36
N PRO A 15 -13.98 -7.76 9.21
CA PRO A 15 -12.90 -7.20 8.41
C PRO A 15 -13.18 -7.16 6.90
N ILE A 16 -14.16 -7.94 6.44
CA ILE A 16 -14.59 -7.93 5.03
C ILE A 16 -15.59 -6.80 4.80
N LEU A 17 -16.53 -6.61 5.74
CA LEU A 17 -17.60 -5.62 5.66
C LEU A 17 -17.09 -4.19 5.92
N PHE A 18 -16.12 -4.04 6.82
CA PHE A 18 -15.60 -2.73 7.24
C PHE A 18 -14.85 -1.99 6.13
N PHE A 19 -14.15 -2.73 5.25
CA PHE A 19 -13.33 -2.09 4.23
C PHE A 19 -14.13 -1.79 2.97
N PRO A 20 -14.01 -0.56 2.44
CA PRO A 20 -14.69 -0.19 1.21
C PRO A 20 -14.18 -1.05 0.04
N LYS A 21 -15.08 -1.39 -0.86
CA LYS A 21 -14.70 -2.02 -2.13
C LYS A 21 -13.84 -1.02 -2.90
N CYS A 22 -12.61 -1.38 -3.16
CA CYS A 22 -11.72 -0.60 -3.97
C CYS A 22 -12.20 -0.63 -5.43
N LYS A 23 -12.50 0.53 -6.01
CA LYS A 23 -12.75 0.66 -7.45
C LYS A 23 -11.42 0.92 -8.14
N HIS A 24 -10.91 -0.08 -8.85
CA HIS A 24 -9.70 0.06 -9.64
C HIS A 24 -10.05 0.78 -10.95
N LYS A 25 -9.59 2.01 -11.10
CA LYS A 25 -9.67 2.78 -12.34
C LYS A 25 -8.27 3.25 -12.73
N GLU A 26 -7.42 2.27 -13.04
CA GLU A 26 -6.07 2.60 -13.52
C GLU A 26 -6.12 3.63 -14.66
N GLY A 27 -5.22 4.59 -14.66
CA GLY A 27 -5.15 5.66 -15.64
C GLY A 27 -4.07 6.66 -15.31
N TYR A 28 -4.07 7.80 -15.99
CA TYR A 28 -3.13 8.89 -15.72
C TYR A 28 -3.28 9.41 -14.28
N VAL A 29 -2.15 9.64 -13.63
CA VAL A 29 -1.99 10.33 -12.34
C VAL A 29 -0.73 11.20 -12.40
N ASP A 30 -0.68 12.26 -11.59
CA ASP A 30 0.50 13.13 -11.50
C ASP A 30 1.67 12.44 -10.81
N CYS A 31 1.33 11.56 -9.86
CA CYS A 31 2.29 10.82 -9.08
C CYS A 31 1.77 9.42 -8.74
N LEU A 32 2.61 8.40 -8.90
CA LEU A 32 2.33 7.02 -8.49
C LEU A 32 3.11 6.68 -7.23
N ILE A 33 2.40 6.47 -6.12
CA ILE A 33 2.97 5.99 -4.86
C ILE A 33 2.95 4.47 -4.86
N VAL A 34 4.10 3.84 -4.73
CA VAL A 34 4.25 2.37 -4.64
C VAL A 34 4.55 1.99 -3.21
N LEU A 35 3.62 1.29 -2.58
CA LEU A 35 3.78 0.85 -1.19
C LEU A 35 4.83 -0.23 -1.06
N GLY A 36 5.72 -0.06 -0.09
CA GLY A 36 6.71 -1.04 0.29
C GLY A 36 6.11 -2.31 0.89
N CYS A 37 6.90 -3.31 0.98
CA CYS A 37 6.69 -4.52 1.74
C CYS A 37 8.04 -5.17 2.07
N PRO A 38 8.12 -6.05 3.08
CA PRO A 38 9.40 -6.54 3.60
C PRO A 38 10.33 -7.10 2.53
N THR A 39 11.57 -6.62 2.55
CA THR A 39 12.73 -7.22 1.89
C THR A 39 13.14 -8.51 2.59
N TYR A 40 13.85 -9.41 1.92
CA TYR A 40 14.49 -10.52 2.59
C TYR A 40 15.62 -10.06 3.50
N VAL A 41 15.95 -10.87 4.51
CA VAL A 41 16.96 -10.53 5.54
C VAL A 41 18.35 -10.24 4.94
N ASN A 42 18.66 -10.85 3.81
CA ASN A 42 19.90 -10.63 3.06
C ASN A 42 19.88 -9.40 2.15
N GLY A 43 18.82 -8.57 2.20
CA GLY A 43 18.65 -7.37 1.38
C GLY A 43 18.14 -7.63 -0.04
N THR A 44 17.90 -8.88 -0.42
CA THR A 44 17.32 -9.15 -1.73
C THR A 44 15.83 -8.82 -1.75
N MET A 45 15.33 -8.45 -2.91
CA MET A 45 13.94 -8.08 -3.12
C MET A 45 13.02 -9.28 -2.93
N SER A 46 11.96 -9.10 -2.13
CA SER A 46 10.93 -10.14 -2.04
C SER A 46 10.12 -10.24 -3.34
N THR A 47 9.56 -11.42 -3.59
CA THR A 47 8.69 -11.63 -4.78
C THR A 47 7.55 -10.60 -4.83
N THR A 48 7.00 -10.22 -3.69
CA THR A 48 5.92 -9.23 -3.62
C THR A 48 6.40 -7.83 -4.00
N GLN A 49 7.59 -7.41 -3.55
CA GLN A 49 8.19 -6.15 -3.97
C GLN A 49 8.44 -6.15 -5.49
N LYS A 50 9.05 -7.22 -5.99
CA LYS A 50 9.34 -7.37 -7.42
C LYS A 50 8.09 -7.16 -8.26
N MET A 51 7.00 -7.86 -7.94
CA MET A 51 5.72 -7.75 -8.65
C MET A 51 5.13 -6.32 -8.59
N ARG A 52 5.28 -5.61 -7.46
CA ARG A 52 4.84 -4.21 -7.35
C ARG A 52 5.66 -3.29 -8.24
N VAL A 53 6.98 -3.43 -8.24
CA VAL A 53 7.86 -2.59 -9.06
C VAL A 53 7.68 -2.86 -10.55
N GLU A 54 7.52 -4.12 -10.96
CA GLU A 54 7.23 -4.48 -12.35
C GLU A 54 5.89 -3.88 -12.81
N LYS A 55 4.83 -3.98 -11.98
CA LYS A 55 3.53 -3.35 -12.27
C LYS A 55 3.66 -1.83 -12.33
N ALA A 56 4.44 -1.22 -11.42
CA ALA A 56 4.68 0.23 -11.45
C ALA A 56 5.35 0.66 -12.74
N ALA A 57 6.42 -0.03 -13.17
CA ALA A 57 7.11 0.24 -14.43
C ALA A 57 6.16 0.12 -15.64
N GLN A 58 5.28 -0.88 -15.63
CA GLN A 58 4.26 -1.06 -16.66
C GLN A 58 3.26 0.11 -16.69
N CYS A 59 2.71 0.49 -15.52
CA CYS A 59 1.75 1.58 -15.42
C CYS A 59 2.37 2.93 -15.80
N ILE A 60 3.60 3.21 -15.39
CA ILE A 60 4.33 4.43 -15.74
C ILE A 60 4.46 4.55 -17.25
N LYS A 61 4.86 3.50 -17.94
CA LYS A 61 4.96 3.48 -19.41
C LYS A 61 3.58 3.62 -20.08
N GLN A 62 2.60 2.87 -19.60
CA GLN A 62 1.27 2.78 -20.23
C GLN A 62 0.48 4.09 -20.09
N TYR A 63 0.54 4.73 -18.93
CA TYR A 63 -0.25 5.92 -18.62
C TYR A 63 0.57 7.21 -18.62
N HIS A 64 1.85 7.16 -19.05
CA HIS A 64 2.77 8.30 -19.09
C HIS A 64 2.85 9.05 -17.75
N ILE A 65 2.94 8.30 -16.63
CA ILE A 65 2.99 8.88 -15.30
C ILE A 65 4.36 9.53 -15.06
N PRO A 66 4.42 10.84 -14.77
CA PRO A 66 5.68 11.56 -14.75
C PRO A 66 6.51 11.30 -13.49
N VAL A 67 5.86 10.96 -12.37
CA VAL A 67 6.53 10.82 -11.07
C VAL A 67 6.17 9.51 -10.38
N CYS A 68 7.18 8.87 -9.80
CA CYS A 68 7.03 7.69 -8.96
C CYS A 68 7.62 7.93 -7.57
N ILE A 69 6.84 7.74 -6.52
CA ILE A 69 7.31 7.71 -5.14
C ILE A 69 7.34 6.25 -4.69
N LEU A 70 8.49 5.78 -4.25
CA LEU A 70 8.63 4.47 -3.61
C LEU A 70 8.72 4.67 -2.12
N THR A 71 7.83 4.05 -1.35
CA THR A 71 7.75 4.27 0.09
C THR A 71 7.98 3.00 0.89
N GLY A 72 8.67 3.14 2.03
CA GLY A 72 8.98 2.09 2.99
C GLY A 72 10.41 2.12 3.47
N GLY A 73 10.57 2.28 4.79
CA GLY A 73 11.86 2.31 5.47
C GLY A 73 12.39 0.92 5.83
N ALA A 74 13.31 0.89 6.79
CA ALA A 74 13.97 -0.32 7.29
C ALA A 74 13.18 -0.98 8.44
N ALA A 75 11.88 -1.27 8.22
CA ALA A 75 10.98 -1.75 9.27
C ALA A 75 11.30 -3.17 9.79
N HIS A 76 11.93 -4.02 8.98
CA HIS A 76 12.11 -5.45 9.29
C HIS A 76 13.57 -5.90 9.32
N ASN A 77 14.46 -5.12 8.72
CA ASN A 77 15.91 -5.37 8.67
C ASN A 77 16.64 -4.05 8.35
N LYS A 78 17.93 -4.08 8.15
CA LYS A 78 18.77 -2.89 7.89
C LYS A 78 18.58 -2.26 6.49
N TYR A 79 17.82 -2.89 5.61
CA TYR A 79 17.62 -2.42 4.23
C TYR A 79 16.29 -1.67 4.11
N THR A 80 16.30 -0.47 3.55
CA THR A 80 15.08 0.28 3.30
C THR A 80 14.33 -0.29 2.10
N GLU A 81 13.04 -0.49 2.26
CA GLU A 81 12.20 -1.06 1.21
C GLU A 81 12.19 -0.18 -0.03
N ALA A 82 12.10 1.15 0.16
CA ALA A 82 12.11 2.13 -0.92
C ALA A 82 13.40 2.07 -1.74
N GLN A 83 14.57 1.98 -1.09
CA GLN A 83 15.87 1.90 -1.78
C GLN A 83 15.99 0.64 -2.62
N VAL A 84 15.61 -0.52 -2.06
CA VAL A 84 15.66 -1.81 -2.76
C VAL A 84 14.75 -1.80 -3.99
N MET A 85 13.52 -1.24 -3.86
CA MET A 85 12.60 -1.09 -4.99
C MET A 85 13.12 -0.09 -6.02
N GLY A 86 13.74 1.03 -5.58
CA GLY A 86 14.27 2.07 -6.46
C GLY A 86 15.39 1.56 -7.35
N ASN A 87 16.33 0.82 -6.76
CA ASN A 87 17.42 0.22 -7.52
C ASN A 87 16.90 -0.71 -8.63
N TYR A 88 15.86 -1.48 -8.35
CA TYR A 88 15.27 -2.36 -9.36
C TYR A 88 14.44 -1.59 -10.40
N LEU A 89 13.66 -0.58 -10.00
CA LEU A 89 12.86 0.22 -10.94
C LEU A 89 13.74 0.87 -12.01
N LYS A 90 14.90 1.40 -11.63
CA LYS A 90 15.88 2.01 -12.54
C LYS A 90 16.42 1.04 -13.59
N THR A 91 16.43 -0.27 -13.32
CA THR A 91 16.81 -1.28 -14.32
C THR A 91 15.71 -1.57 -15.35
N LEU A 92 14.46 -1.22 -15.06
CA LEU A 92 13.30 -1.51 -15.90
C LEU A 92 12.90 -0.32 -16.79
N ILE A 93 13.09 0.89 -16.28
CA ILE A 93 12.70 2.14 -16.95
C ILE A 93 13.65 3.27 -16.57
N ASN A 94 13.79 4.24 -17.49
CA ASN A 94 14.59 5.43 -17.24
C ASN A 94 13.76 6.49 -16.48
N ILE A 95 13.65 6.33 -15.16
CA ILE A 95 13.01 7.26 -14.23
C ILE A 95 13.81 7.34 -12.94
N GLU A 96 13.91 8.55 -12.38
CA GLU A 96 14.46 8.73 -11.03
C GLU A 96 13.30 8.79 -10.02
N PRO A 97 13.07 7.72 -9.23
CA PRO A 97 11.98 7.73 -8.25
C PRO A 97 12.33 8.58 -7.04
N ILE A 98 11.33 9.23 -6.46
CA ILE A 98 11.43 9.82 -5.13
C ILE A 98 11.36 8.69 -4.09
N LEU A 99 12.33 8.64 -3.18
CA LEU A 99 12.38 7.63 -2.13
C LEU A 99 11.87 8.22 -0.81
N GLU A 100 10.82 7.62 -0.26
CA GLU A 100 10.37 7.84 1.10
C GLU A 100 10.79 6.62 1.92
N ASP A 101 11.92 6.71 2.60
CA ASP A 101 12.62 5.60 3.26
C ASP A 101 12.56 5.62 4.80
N LYS A 102 11.67 6.45 5.37
CA LYS A 102 11.54 6.63 6.83
C LYS A 102 10.39 5.85 7.44
N SER A 103 9.33 5.61 6.68
CA SER A 103 8.11 4.99 7.17
C SER A 103 8.29 3.51 7.50
N THR A 104 7.67 3.07 8.59
CA THR A 104 7.67 1.68 9.07
C THR A 104 6.30 1.03 9.03
N THR A 105 5.26 1.83 8.81
CA THR A 105 3.86 1.39 8.75
C THR A 105 3.16 1.95 7.52
N THR A 106 2.05 1.31 7.10
CA THR A 106 1.25 1.83 5.97
C THR A 106 0.67 3.22 6.28
N TYR A 107 0.38 3.54 7.54
CA TYR A 107 -0.07 4.86 7.94
C TYR A 107 1.03 5.91 7.72
N GLU A 108 2.24 5.63 8.15
CA GLU A 108 3.38 6.53 7.93
C GLU A 108 3.71 6.67 6.45
N ASN A 109 3.64 5.59 5.67
CA ASN A 109 3.78 5.65 4.21
C ASN A 109 2.86 6.72 3.61
N MET A 110 1.55 6.69 3.96
CA MET A 110 0.59 7.66 3.44
C MET A 110 0.86 9.06 3.98
N LYS A 111 1.12 9.21 5.29
CA LYS A 111 1.40 10.49 5.93
C LYS A 111 2.61 11.19 5.30
N ASN A 112 3.72 10.47 5.12
CA ASN A 112 4.93 11.04 4.56
C ASN A 112 4.77 11.34 3.06
N CYS A 113 4.06 10.47 2.33
CA CYS A 113 3.79 10.70 0.90
C CYS A 113 2.88 11.91 0.67
N VAL A 114 1.90 12.18 1.54
CA VAL A 114 1.04 13.39 1.37
C VAL A 114 1.84 14.68 1.53
N GLU A 115 2.84 14.70 2.41
CA GLU A 115 3.73 15.84 2.56
C GLU A 115 4.57 16.07 1.30
N LEU A 116 5.08 14.99 0.68
CA LEU A 116 5.77 15.06 -0.60
C LEU A 116 4.84 15.54 -1.73
N CYS A 117 3.63 14.99 -1.81
CA CYS A 117 2.65 15.41 -2.81
C CYS A 117 2.27 16.89 -2.68
N LYS A 118 2.09 17.38 -1.47
CA LYS A 118 1.84 18.81 -1.20
C LYS A 118 3.03 19.68 -1.60
N LYS A 119 4.25 19.27 -1.22
CA LYS A 119 5.48 20.00 -1.54
C LYS A 119 5.66 20.20 -3.05
N TYR A 120 5.31 19.18 -3.84
CA TYR A 120 5.47 19.19 -5.30
C TYR A 120 4.16 19.49 -6.05
N ASN A 121 3.06 19.80 -5.33
CA ASN A 121 1.75 20.14 -5.89
C ASN A 121 1.12 19.06 -6.79
N TYR A 122 1.32 17.78 -6.45
CA TYR A 122 0.65 16.67 -7.14
C TYR A 122 -0.81 16.60 -6.68
N GLN A 123 -1.76 16.70 -7.62
CA GLN A 123 -3.20 16.75 -7.33
C GLN A 123 -3.85 15.37 -7.46
N LYS A 124 -3.58 14.68 -8.56
CA LYS A 124 -4.14 13.37 -8.84
C LYS A 124 -3.13 12.28 -8.49
N VAL A 125 -3.38 11.57 -7.40
CA VAL A 125 -2.44 10.61 -6.83
C VAL A 125 -2.89 9.17 -7.10
N GLY A 126 -1.96 8.36 -7.62
CA GLY A 126 -2.10 6.92 -7.70
C GLY A 126 -1.47 6.20 -6.52
N VAL A 127 -2.08 5.14 -6.02
CA VAL A 127 -1.50 4.27 -5.00
C VAL A 127 -1.46 2.83 -5.51
N LEU A 128 -0.26 2.28 -5.62
CA LEU A 128 -0.02 0.91 -6.09
C LEU A 128 0.37 0.01 -4.94
N THR A 129 -0.36 -1.09 -4.82
CA THR A 129 -0.06 -2.16 -3.87
C THR A 129 -0.49 -3.51 -4.42
N SER A 130 -0.28 -4.59 -3.68
CA SER A 130 -0.76 -5.93 -4.08
C SER A 130 -2.26 -6.07 -3.84
N SER A 131 -2.98 -6.75 -4.72
CA SER A 131 -4.45 -6.88 -4.71
C SER A 131 -5.02 -7.31 -3.35
N PHE A 132 -4.35 -8.22 -2.64
CA PHE A 132 -4.81 -8.66 -1.31
C PHE A 132 -4.78 -7.54 -0.25
N HIS A 133 -3.97 -6.50 -0.46
CA HIS A 133 -3.80 -5.37 0.45
C HIS A 133 -4.62 -4.13 0.03
N SER A 134 -5.15 -4.09 -1.18
CA SER A 134 -5.74 -2.90 -1.80
C SER A 134 -6.86 -2.26 -0.99
N SER A 135 -7.79 -3.05 -0.45
CA SER A 135 -8.92 -2.51 0.33
C SER A 135 -8.44 -1.74 1.57
N ARG A 136 -7.43 -2.26 2.29
CA ARG A 136 -6.87 -1.58 3.48
C ARG A 136 -6.02 -0.38 3.08
N ALA A 137 -5.23 -0.48 2.02
CA ALA A 137 -4.47 0.64 1.49
C ALA A 137 -5.39 1.76 1.01
N TYR A 138 -6.48 1.44 0.32
CA TYR A 138 -7.49 2.40 -0.11
C TYR A 138 -8.14 3.13 1.07
N ALA A 139 -8.64 2.37 2.06
CA ALA A 139 -9.23 2.96 3.27
C ALA A 139 -8.27 3.93 3.97
N MET A 140 -6.98 3.58 4.01
CA MET A 140 -5.96 4.44 4.61
C MET A 140 -5.63 5.65 3.74
N SER A 141 -5.52 5.48 2.42
CA SER A 141 -5.24 6.57 1.48
C SER A 141 -6.30 7.65 1.51
N LYS A 142 -7.58 7.26 1.63
CA LYS A 142 -8.72 8.19 1.74
C LYS A 142 -8.70 9.11 2.96
N LYS A 143 -7.85 8.86 3.94
CA LYS A 143 -7.63 9.77 5.07
C LYS A 143 -6.70 10.93 4.74
N PHE A 144 -5.93 10.80 3.69
CA PHE A 144 -4.86 11.73 3.33
C PHE A 144 -5.07 12.37 1.97
N PHE A 145 -5.84 11.74 1.09
CA PHE A 145 -6.09 12.19 -0.28
C PHE A 145 -7.58 12.19 -0.57
N ASP A 146 -8.09 13.27 -1.11
CA ASP A 146 -9.50 13.41 -1.50
C ASP A 146 -9.83 12.52 -2.71
N ASP A 147 -8.97 12.56 -3.73
CA ASP A 147 -9.05 11.68 -4.91
C ASP A 147 -7.82 10.80 -5.00
N VAL A 148 -8.04 9.49 -4.98
CA VAL A 148 -6.99 8.48 -5.07
C VAL A 148 -7.36 7.40 -6.05
N VAL A 149 -6.46 7.16 -7.00
CA VAL A 149 -6.59 6.08 -7.99
C VAL A 149 -5.79 4.87 -7.50
N MET A 150 -6.46 3.72 -7.41
CA MET A 150 -5.78 2.50 -6.97
C MET A 150 -5.27 1.68 -8.15
N PHE A 151 -4.04 1.21 -8.00
CA PHE A 151 -3.37 0.31 -8.95
C PHE A 151 -3.03 -1.00 -8.25
N ASP A 152 -3.36 -2.11 -8.90
CA ASP A 152 -3.18 -3.45 -8.34
C ASP A 152 -2.02 -4.20 -8.96
N ALA A 153 -1.02 -4.52 -8.15
CA ALA A 153 -0.03 -5.49 -8.53
C ALA A 153 -0.53 -6.92 -8.28
N PRO A 154 -0.26 -7.86 -9.18
CA PRO A 154 -0.52 -9.26 -8.92
C PRO A 154 0.28 -9.73 -7.71
N TYR A 155 -0.12 -10.85 -7.11
CA TYR A 155 0.61 -11.44 -6.00
C TYR A 155 0.56 -12.96 -6.04
N ARG A 156 1.59 -13.59 -5.47
CA ARG A 156 1.53 -15.03 -5.18
C ARG A 156 0.66 -15.26 -3.96
N PHE A 157 -0.44 -15.96 -4.14
CA PHE A 157 -1.28 -16.38 -3.03
C PHE A 157 -0.49 -17.29 -2.06
N THR A 158 -0.61 -17.01 -0.76
CA THR A 158 -0.20 -17.91 0.30
C THR A 158 -1.13 -17.72 1.48
N LEU A 159 -1.48 -18.80 2.17
CA LEU A 159 -2.34 -18.75 3.34
C LEU A 159 -1.76 -17.81 4.43
N LYS A 160 -0.43 -17.80 4.59
CA LYS A 160 0.26 -16.91 5.52
C LYS A 160 -0.02 -15.42 5.21
N LYS A 161 -0.02 -15.02 3.94
CA LYS A 161 -0.33 -13.63 3.54
C LYS A 161 -1.79 -13.29 3.81
N LEU A 162 -2.71 -14.21 3.54
CA LEU A 162 -4.13 -14.02 3.81
C LEU A 162 -4.39 -13.83 5.30
N ILE A 163 -3.87 -14.71 6.15
CA ILE A 163 -4.00 -14.61 7.61
C ILE A 163 -3.40 -13.30 8.12
N ARG A 164 -2.21 -12.94 7.66
CA ARG A 164 -1.55 -11.68 8.05
C ARG A 164 -2.38 -10.46 7.68
N GLU A 165 -2.92 -10.42 6.46
CA GLU A 165 -3.78 -9.31 6.04
C GLU A 165 -5.08 -9.26 6.86
N TYR A 166 -5.67 -10.41 7.14
CA TYR A 166 -6.87 -10.52 7.96
C TYR A 166 -6.63 -9.96 9.38
N ILE A 167 -5.55 -10.36 10.04
CA ILE A 167 -5.16 -9.83 11.35
C ILE A 167 -4.88 -8.32 11.27
N SER A 168 -4.19 -7.86 10.22
CA SER A 168 -3.88 -6.44 10.03
C SER A 168 -5.14 -5.59 9.86
N ARG A 169 -6.22 -6.16 9.29
CA ARG A 169 -7.52 -5.49 9.18
C ARG A 169 -8.19 -5.31 10.53
N TYR A 170 -8.13 -6.31 11.42
CA TYR A 170 -8.63 -6.16 12.80
C TYR A 170 -7.87 -5.09 13.57
N LEU A 171 -6.55 -5.10 13.50
CA LEU A 171 -5.74 -4.07 14.14
C LEU A 171 -6.09 -2.67 13.64
N TYR A 172 -6.31 -2.52 12.34
CA TYR A 172 -6.76 -1.25 11.76
C TYR A 172 -8.12 -0.83 12.35
N ILE A 173 -9.12 -1.71 12.36
CA ILE A 173 -10.45 -1.44 12.91
C ILE A 173 -10.35 -1.04 14.38
N TYR A 174 -9.57 -1.77 15.17
CA TYR A 174 -9.33 -1.46 16.59
C TYR A 174 -8.77 -0.04 16.77
N ILE A 175 -7.76 0.32 16.00
CA ILE A 175 -7.15 1.67 16.06
C ILE A 175 -8.18 2.75 15.68
N GLU A 176 -9.01 2.52 14.66
CA GLU A 176 -10.05 3.45 14.26
C GLU A 176 -11.09 3.68 15.35
N ILE A 177 -11.58 2.59 15.96
CA ILE A 177 -12.55 2.66 17.06
C ILE A 177 -11.93 3.41 18.25
N LYS A 178 -10.70 3.07 18.63
CA LYS A 178 -10.00 3.76 19.72
C LYS A 178 -9.84 5.25 19.47
N ASN A 179 -9.46 5.63 18.25
CA ASN A 179 -9.32 7.05 17.88
C ASN A 179 -10.67 7.79 17.83
N ALA A 180 -11.76 7.11 17.49
CA ALA A 180 -13.10 7.69 17.51
C ALA A 180 -13.64 7.91 18.92
N LEU A 181 -13.30 7.02 19.87
CA LEU A 181 -13.71 7.14 21.28
C LEU A 181 -12.92 8.18 22.08
N ASN A 182 -11.74 8.58 21.58
CA ASN A 182 -10.85 9.55 22.23
C ASN A 182 -11.01 10.99 21.65
N LYS A 183 -11.97 11.19 20.77
CA LYS A 183 -12.38 12.51 20.24
C LYS A 183 -13.59 13.04 20.97
#